data_cf2f50b18d24a2b9b3c0f5ca7a2f8d16
#
_entry.id   cf2f50b18d24a2b9b3c0f5ca7a2f8d16
#
_cell.length_a   1.000
_cell.length_b   1.000
_cell.length_c   1.000
_cell.angle_alpha   90.00
_cell.angle_beta   90.00
_cell.angle_gamma   90.00
#
_symmetry.space_group_name_H-M   'P 1'
#
loop_
_entity.id
_entity.type
_entity.pdbx_description
1 polymer ?
#
loop_
_entity_poly.entity_id
_entity_poly.type
_entity_poly.pdbx_seq_one_letter_code
_entity_poly.pdbx_strand_id
1 'polypeptide(L)'
;MYEVARAKESMARILSSDLLALMQRPAVVPLPWDADGEEPIWPLIQLIQAEAHSQERGNVAAGHALLLALLVHVVRLEQPVPIARPANGRRSQLLIQFRALVDTHFRQHWPLGLYAEALGITPATLGRATREGLGESPTAIINERVVREAQRQLAYTTLDIQQIARDLGFDDAAYFSRFFRKQTGLKPSEF
;
A
#
# COMPACT_ATOMS: atom_id res chain seq x y z
N MET A 1 14.93 5.86 -37.00
CA MET A 1 14.19 4.68 -36.50
C MET A 1 15.00 3.82 -35.52
N TYR A 2 16.31 3.67 -35.68
CA TYR A 2 17.19 2.87 -34.78
C TYR A 2 17.41 3.47 -33.38
N GLU A 3 17.46 4.78 -33.23
CA GLU A 3 17.66 5.44 -31.90
C GLU A 3 16.46 5.29 -30.96
N VAL A 4 15.24 5.32 -31.52
CA VAL A 4 14.01 5.15 -30.73
C VAL A 4 13.86 3.72 -30.18
N ALA A 5 14.29 2.72 -30.97
CA ALA A 5 14.30 1.32 -30.54
C ALA A 5 15.32 1.09 -29.41
N ARG A 6 16.51 1.68 -29.53
CA ARG A 6 17.59 1.58 -28.52
C ARG A 6 17.24 2.31 -27.22
N ALA A 7 16.56 3.44 -27.32
CA ALA A 7 16.03 4.17 -26.15
C ALA A 7 14.93 3.36 -25.44
N LYS A 8 14.05 2.68 -26.19
CA LYS A 8 13.03 1.79 -25.62
C LYS A 8 13.62 0.59 -24.90
N GLU A 9 14.62 -0.07 -25.48
CA GLU A 9 15.31 -1.20 -24.83
C GLU A 9 16.09 -0.78 -23.58
N SER A 10 16.76 0.38 -23.62
CA SER A 10 17.49 0.92 -22.47
C SER A 10 16.55 1.32 -21.33
N MET A 11 15.44 1.99 -21.65
CA MET A 11 14.41 2.35 -20.66
C MET A 11 13.73 1.11 -20.08
N ALA A 12 13.42 0.11 -20.87
CA ALA A 12 12.81 -1.13 -20.38
C ALA A 12 13.74 -1.91 -19.46
N ARG A 13 15.06 -1.87 -19.67
CA ARG A 13 16.04 -2.51 -18.77
C ARG A 13 16.22 -1.77 -17.45
N ILE A 14 16.32 -0.45 -17.50
CA ILE A 14 16.46 0.39 -16.29
C ILE A 14 15.20 0.29 -15.44
N LEU A 15 14.02 0.41 -16.07
CA LEU A 15 12.73 0.30 -15.37
C LEU A 15 12.48 -1.09 -14.79
N SER A 16 12.97 -2.17 -15.42
CA SER A 16 12.72 -3.52 -14.90
C SER A 16 13.56 -3.87 -13.68
N SER A 17 14.83 -3.41 -13.59
CA SER A 17 15.69 -3.68 -12.43
C SER A 17 15.31 -2.83 -11.23
N ASP A 18 15.06 -1.54 -11.43
CA ASP A 18 14.77 -0.59 -10.35
C ASP A 18 13.35 -0.74 -9.83
N LEU A 19 12.37 -0.99 -10.71
CA LEU A 19 10.99 -1.33 -10.32
C LEU A 19 10.91 -2.67 -9.59
N LEU A 20 11.65 -3.70 -10.01
CA LEU A 20 11.73 -4.96 -9.30
C LEU A 20 12.37 -4.79 -7.91
N ALA A 21 13.40 -3.94 -7.80
CA ALA A 21 14.01 -3.61 -6.52
C ALA A 21 13.03 -2.88 -5.58
N LEU A 22 12.24 -1.94 -6.11
CA LEU A 22 11.18 -1.23 -5.40
C LEU A 22 10.06 -2.18 -4.93
N MET A 23 9.66 -3.14 -5.75
CA MET A 23 8.63 -4.13 -5.40
C MET A 23 9.13 -5.18 -4.40
N GLN A 24 10.44 -5.42 -4.33
CA GLN A 24 11.03 -6.40 -3.42
C GLN A 24 11.42 -5.83 -2.06
N ARG A 25 11.47 -4.50 -1.93
CA ARG A 25 11.83 -3.82 -0.67
C ARG A 25 10.71 -2.85 -0.31
N PRO A 26 9.99 -3.07 0.81
CA PRO A 26 9.10 -2.04 1.32
C PRO A 26 9.94 -0.80 1.65
N ALA A 27 9.78 0.25 0.85
CA ALA A 27 10.46 1.52 1.02
C ALA A 27 9.46 2.60 1.44
N VAL A 28 9.85 3.43 2.40
CA VAL A 28 9.17 4.69 2.68
C VAL A 28 10.01 5.78 2.03
N VAL A 29 9.52 6.31 0.93
CA VAL A 29 10.19 7.41 0.22
C VAL A 29 9.62 8.71 0.78
N PRO A 30 10.42 9.53 1.49
CA PRO A 30 9.98 10.85 1.90
C PRO A 30 9.77 11.70 0.64
N LEU A 31 8.58 12.27 0.49
CA LEU A 31 8.30 13.20 -0.59
C LEU A 31 8.91 14.56 -0.22
N PRO A 32 9.86 15.09 -1.01
CA PRO A 32 10.35 16.44 -0.79
C PRO A 32 9.22 17.42 -1.17
N TRP A 33 8.79 18.23 -0.21
CA TRP A 33 8.05 19.44 -0.50
C TRP A 33 9.07 20.46 -1.02
N ASP A 34 8.91 20.93 -2.23
CA ASP A 34 9.73 22.02 -2.71
C ASP A 34 9.37 23.32 -1.98
N ALA A 35 10.23 24.33 -2.13
CA ALA A 35 10.05 25.62 -1.45
C ALA A 35 8.77 26.35 -1.87
N ASP A 36 8.15 25.96 -2.98
CA ASP A 36 6.93 26.54 -3.54
C ASP A 36 5.67 25.72 -3.18
N GLY A 37 5.82 24.59 -2.45
CA GLY A 37 4.71 23.75 -1.97
C GLY A 37 4.08 22.89 -3.05
N GLU A 38 4.68 22.77 -4.22
CA GLU A 38 4.22 21.91 -5.30
C GLU A 38 4.84 20.51 -5.17
N GLU A 39 4.02 19.52 -4.91
CA GLU A 39 4.41 18.13 -4.86
C GLU A 39 4.31 17.52 -6.26
N PRO A 40 5.43 17.10 -6.89
CA PRO A 40 5.44 16.63 -8.28
C PRO A 40 4.64 15.33 -8.51
N ILE A 41 4.31 14.61 -7.45
CA ILE A 41 3.57 13.34 -7.50
C ILE A 41 2.06 13.55 -7.45
N TRP A 42 1.58 14.57 -6.75
CA TRP A 42 0.15 14.81 -6.55
C TRP A 42 -0.65 14.99 -7.85
N PRO A 43 -0.18 15.79 -8.84
CA PRO A 43 -0.85 15.88 -10.13
C PRO A 43 -0.97 14.55 -10.86
N LEU A 44 0.03 13.67 -10.76
CA LEU A 44 -0.02 12.32 -11.36
C LEU A 44 -1.07 11.45 -10.68
N ILE A 45 -1.19 11.51 -9.35
CA ILE A 45 -2.22 10.79 -8.59
C ILE A 45 -3.62 11.25 -9.01
N GLN A 46 -3.83 12.57 -9.14
CA GLN A 46 -5.11 13.12 -9.59
C GLN A 46 -5.48 12.66 -11.00
N LEU A 47 -4.52 12.65 -11.93
CA LEU A 47 -4.73 12.17 -13.28
C LEU A 47 -5.05 10.66 -13.32
N ILE A 48 -4.36 9.84 -12.51
CA ILE A 48 -4.66 8.41 -12.38
C ILE A 48 -6.08 8.19 -11.87
N GLN A 49 -6.50 8.97 -10.87
CA GLN A 49 -7.86 8.90 -10.34
C GLN A 49 -8.91 9.33 -11.39
N ALA A 50 -8.64 10.38 -12.16
CA ALA A 50 -9.53 10.82 -13.23
C ALA A 50 -9.69 9.73 -14.30
N GLU A 51 -8.59 9.11 -14.75
CA GLU A 51 -8.65 8.03 -15.74
C GLU A 51 -9.34 6.76 -15.20
N ALA A 52 -9.18 6.45 -13.91
CA ALA A 52 -9.85 5.30 -13.28
C ALA A 52 -11.38 5.46 -13.25
N HIS A 53 -11.89 6.70 -13.23
CA HIS A 53 -13.33 7.00 -13.28
C HIS A 53 -13.83 7.31 -14.69
N SER A 54 -12.94 7.49 -15.65
CA SER A 54 -13.28 7.79 -17.04
C SER A 54 -13.81 6.55 -17.76
N GLN A 55 -14.83 6.73 -18.59
CA GLN A 55 -15.32 5.72 -19.52
C GLN A 55 -14.85 5.98 -20.97
N GLU A 56 -13.90 6.87 -21.16
CA GLU A 56 -13.38 7.21 -22.46
C GLU A 56 -12.49 6.08 -23.03
N ARG A 57 -12.43 6.05 -24.39
CA ARG A 57 -11.57 5.08 -25.07
C ARG A 57 -10.11 5.34 -24.73
N GLY A 58 -9.42 4.31 -24.26
CA GLY A 58 -8.00 4.39 -23.94
C GLY A 58 -7.68 4.74 -22.48
N ASN A 59 -8.68 4.94 -21.62
CA ASN A 59 -8.51 5.21 -20.19
C ASN A 59 -7.57 4.21 -19.48
N VAL A 60 -7.70 2.92 -19.80
CA VAL A 60 -6.81 1.87 -19.26
C VAL A 60 -5.36 2.08 -19.69
N ALA A 61 -5.12 2.43 -20.96
CA ALA A 61 -3.79 2.68 -21.47
C ALA A 61 -3.20 3.98 -20.88
N ALA A 62 -4.02 5.03 -20.75
CA ALA A 62 -3.64 6.28 -20.10
C ALA A 62 -3.31 6.06 -18.61
N GLY A 63 -4.15 5.33 -17.88
CA GLY A 63 -3.90 4.98 -16.49
C GLY A 63 -2.60 4.20 -16.28
N HIS A 64 -2.30 3.23 -17.15
CA HIS A 64 -1.02 2.51 -17.12
C HIS A 64 0.19 3.42 -17.39
N ALA A 65 0.08 4.33 -18.36
CA ALA A 65 1.15 5.27 -18.67
C ALA A 65 1.43 6.23 -17.50
N LEU A 66 0.39 6.74 -16.87
CA LEU A 66 0.47 7.60 -15.67
C LEU A 66 1.05 6.85 -14.47
N LEU A 67 0.64 5.59 -14.26
CA LEU A 67 1.22 4.74 -13.22
C LEU A 67 2.71 4.51 -13.45
N LEU A 68 3.11 4.26 -14.68
CA LEU A 68 4.52 4.11 -15.05
C LEU A 68 5.29 5.41 -14.78
N ALA A 69 4.73 6.56 -15.15
CA ALA A 69 5.33 7.86 -14.85
C ALA A 69 5.50 8.08 -13.34
N LEU A 70 4.49 7.75 -12.54
CA LEU A 70 4.54 7.80 -11.08
C LEU A 70 5.68 6.93 -10.52
N LEU A 71 5.77 5.69 -10.98
CA LEU A 71 6.83 4.76 -10.56
C LEU A 71 8.23 5.27 -10.92
N VAL A 72 8.41 5.88 -12.09
CA VAL A 72 9.68 6.53 -12.49
C VAL A 72 10.01 7.69 -11.55
N HIS A 73 9.02 8.51 -11.16
CA HIS A 73 9.24 9.58 -10.20
C HIS A 73 9.65 9.04 -8.83
N VAL A 74 9.00 7.99 -8.34
CA VAL A 74 9.36 7.34 -7.07
C VAL A 74 10.80 6.80 -7.13
N VAL A 75 11.18 6.10 -8.22
CA VAL A 75 12.58 5.64 -8.41
C VAL A 75 13.58 6.79 -8.40
N ARG A 76 13.24 7.92 -9.02
CA ARG A 76 14.12 9.10 -9.01
C ARG A 76 14.28 9.73 -7.62
N LEU A 77 13.26 9.64 -6.78
CA LEU A 77 13.31 10.09 -5.39
C LEU A 77 14.14 9.16 -4.50
N GLU A 78 14.30 7.88 -4.87
CA GLU A 78 15.18 6.93 -4.18
C GLU A 78 16.68 7.16 -4.43
N GLN A 79 17.09 8.20 -5.16
CA GLN A 79 18.50 8.51 -5.27
C GLN A 79 19.11 8.67 -3.88
N PRO A 80 20.27 8.03 -3.61
CA PRO A 80 20.85 8.04 -2.28
C PRO A 80 21.29 9.47 -1.94
N VAL A 81 20.41 10.23 -1.33
CA VAL A 81 20.86 11.29 -0.46
C VAL A 81 21.70 10.54 0.59
N PRO A 82 22.99 10.92 0.83
CA PRO A 82 23.76 10.35 1.91
C PRO A 82 22.95 10.58 3.19
N ILE A 83 22.27 9.56 3.63
CA ILE A 83 21.45 9.63 4.83
C ILE A 83 22.45 9.75 5.96
N ALA A 84 22.70 10.98 6.40
CA ALA A 84 23.03 11.21 7.79
C ALA A 84 21.95 10.41 8.52
N ARG A 85 22.36 9.32 9.23
CA ARG A 85 21.46 8.38 9.91
C ARG A 85 20.38 9.18 10.63
N PRO A 86 19.12 9.22 10.15
CA PRO A 86 18.11 9.95 10.87
C PRO A 86 17.87 9.20 12.17
N ALA A 87 17.69 9.93 13.24
CA ALA A 87 17.25 9.39 14.53
C ALA A 87 15.94 8.56 14.40
N ASN A 88 15.31 8.57 13.24
CA ASN A 88 14.09 7.84 12.86
C ASN A 88 14.33 6.49 12.15
N GLY A 89 15.56 6.09 11.82
CA GLY A 89 15.82 4.86 11.04
C GLY A 89 15.27 3.60 11.73
N ARG A 90 15.40 3.52 13.07
CA ARG A 90 14.87 2.39 13.85
C ARG A 90 13.35 2.36 13.86
N ARG A 91 12.69 3.53 13.91
CA ARG A 91 11.22 3.63 13.86
C ARG A 91 10.68 3.27 12.47
N SER A 92 11.26 3.80 11.40
CA SER A 92 10.85 3.49 10.03
C SER A 92 11.01 1.99 9.74
N GLN A 93 12.11 1.38 10.16
CA GLN A 93 12.33 -0.05 10.03
C GLN A 93 11.30 -0.87 10.81
N LEU A 94 10.97 -0.45 12.04
CA LEU A 94 9.92 -1.07 12.85
C LEU A 94 8.56 -1.04 12.14
N LEU A 95 8.18 0.09 11.55
CA LEU A 95 6.91 0.24 10.83
C LEU A 95 6.85 -0.61 9.57
N ILE A 96 7.97 -0.74 8.85
CA ILE A 96 8.09 -1.64 7.69
C ILE A 96 7.90 -3.09 8.13
N GLN A 97 8.60 -3.51 9.19
CA GLN A 97 8.48 -4.87 9.73
C GLN A 97 7.05 -5.16 10.23
N PHE A 98 6.43 -4.17 10.91
CA PHE A 98 5.04 -4.30 11.35
C PHE A 98 4.09 -4.52 10.18
N ARG A 99 4.19 -3.71 9.11
CA ARG A 99 3.36 -3.87 7.90
C ARG A 99 3.56 -5.23 7.25
N ALA A 100 4.80 -5.70 7.13
CA ALA A 100 5.11 -7.03 6.60
C ALA A 100 4.47 -8.16 7.43
N LEU A 101 4.49 -8.05 8.76
CA LEU A 101 3.80 -9.00 9.65
C LEU A 101 2.28 -8.94 9.49
N VAL A 102 1.72 -7.74 9.33
CA VAL A 102 0.27 -7.57 9.06
C VAL A 102 -0.09 -8.25 7.74
N ASP A 103 0.66 -8.03 6.67
CA ASP A 103 0.43 -8.67 5.37
C ASP A 103 0.50 -10.19 5.43
N THR A 104 1.35 -10.73 6.28
CA THR A 104 1.51 -12.18 6.45
C THR A 104 0.40 -12.80 7.31
N HIS A 105 -0.04 -12.10 8.36
CA HIS A 105 -0.83 -12.69 9.44
C HIS A 105 -2.25 -12.13 9.60
N PHE A 106 -2.70 -11.18 8.76
CA PHE A 106 -4.02 -10.55 8.92
C PHE A 106 -5.19 -11.54 8.89
N ARG A 107 -5.08 -12.65 8.14
CA ARG A 107 -6.09 -13.71 8.09
C ARG A 107 -6.17 -14.56 9.36
N GLN A 108 -5.14 -14.54 10.17
CA GLN A 108 -5.05 -15.30 11.42
C GLN A 108 -5.61 -14.53 12.61
N HIS A 109 -6.04 -13.28 12.37
CA HIS A 109 -6.57 -12.37 13.41
C HIS A 109 -5.69 -12.29 14.66
N TRP A 110 -4.37 -12.23 14.46
CA TRP A 110 -3.45 -12.09 15.58
C TRP A 110 -3.83 -10.93 16.49
N PRO A 111 -3.88 -11.15 17.81
CA PRO A 111 -4.00 -10.04 18.74
C PRO A 111 -2.75 -9.15 18.68
N LEU A 112 -2.91 -7.87 19.01
CA LEU A 112 -1.82 -6.89 18.93
C LEU A 112 -0.57 -7.32 19.71
N GLY A 113 -0.74 -8.08 20.79
CA GLY A 113 0.36 -8.63 21.59
C GLY A 113 1.33 -9.50 20.78
N LEU A 114 0.81 -10.36 19.88
CA LEU A 114 1.65 -11.23 19.04
C LEU A 114 2.47 -10.43 18.03
N TYR A 115 1.90 -9.39 17.44
CA TYR A 115 2.67 -8.49 16.57
C TYR A 115 3.79 -7.78 17.32
N ALA A 116 3.50 -7.30 18.53
CA ALA A 116 4.49 -6.62 19.35
C ALA A 116 5.62 -7.58 19.81
N GLU A 117 5.25 -8.81 20.19
CA GLU A 117 6.18 -9.88 20.56
C GLU A 117 7.11 -10.26 19.40
N ALA A 118 6.55 -10.48 18.19
CA ALA A 118 7.32 -10.77 16.98
C ALA A 118 8.30 -9.65 16.61
N LEU A 119 8.01 -8.41 17.00
CA LEU A 119 8.88 -7.23 16.81
C LEU A 119 9.84 -7.00 17.98
N GLY A 120 9.77 -7.79 19.05
CA GLY A 120 10.62 -7.63 20.24
C GLY A 120 10.33 -6.35 21.03
N ILE A 121 9.08 -5.84 21.00
CA ILE A 121 8.66 -4.61 21.66
C ILE A 121 7.35 -4.79 22.44
N THR A 122 6.96 -3.79 23.19
CA THR A 122 5.64 -3.80 23.88
C THR A 122 4.52 -3.27 22.96
N PRO A 123 3.25 -3.69 23.18
CA PRO A 123 2.11 -3.13 22.44
C PRO A 123 1.99 -1.61 22.57
N ALA A 124 2.37 -1.05 23.71
CA ALA A 124 2.37 0.40 23.94
C ALA A 124 3.43 1.11 23.05
N THR A 125 4.61 0.51 22.92
CA THR A 125 5.67 1.02 22.04
C THR A 125 5.23 0.97 20.57
N LEU A 126 4.61 -0.14 20.14
CA LEU A 126 4.06 -0.26 18.79
C LEU A 126 2.96 0.79 18.55
N GLY A 127 2.03 0.96 19.50
CA GLY A 127 0.97 1.96 19.41
C GLY A 127 1.47 3.40 19.28
N ARG A 128 2.55 3.75 19.99
CA ARG A 128 3.19 5.06 19.86
C ARG A 128 3.87 5.20 18.49
N ALA A 129 4.65 4.21 18.08
CA ALA A 129 5.37 4.25 16.81
C ALA A 129 4.44 4.41 15.61
N THR A 130 3.30 3.69 15.58
CA THR A 130 2.33 3.77 14.48
C THR A 130 1.59 5.11 14.46
N ARG A 131 1.17 5.64 15.61
CA ARG A 131 0.52 6.98 15.66
C ARG A 131 1.46 8.10 15.23
N GLU A 132 2.71 8.07 15.69
CA GLU A 132 3.71 9.10 15.37
C GLU A 132 4.23 9.00 13.93
N GLY A 133 4.31 7.79 13.37
CA GLY A 133 4.88 7.58 12.04
C GLY A 133 3.87 7.38 10.93
N LEU A 134 2.65 6.94 11.24
CA LEU A 134 1.59 6.65 10.25
C LEU A 134 0.27 7.38 10.55
N GLY A 135 0.18 8.11 11.66
CA GLY A 135 -1.05 8.81 12.06
C GLY A 135 -2.16 7.90 12.62
N GLU A 136 -1.95 6.59 12.67
CA GLU A 136 -2.99 5.61 12.97
C GLU A 136 -2.61 4.65 14.08
N SER A 137 -3.63 4.01 14.68
CA SER A 137 -3.42 2.94 15.64
C SER A 137 -3.02 1.63 14.94
N PRO A 138 -2.25 0.73 15.60
CA PRO A 138 -1.91 -0.57 15.00
C PRO A 138 -3.15 -1.38 14.60
N THR A 139 -4.20 -1.34 15.42
CA THR A 139 -5.46 -2.03 15.14
C THR A 139 -6.17 -1.47 13.91
N ALA A 140 -6.12 -0.16 13.69
CA ALA A 140 -6.68 0.46 12.49
C ALA A 140 -5.94 -0.05 11.23
N ILE A 141 -4.61 -0.11 11.26
CA ILE A 141 -3.78 -0.62 10.16
C ILE A 141 -4.10 -2.09 9.86
N ILE A 142 -4.24 -2.94 10.88
CA ILE A 142 -4.60 -4.34 10.73
C ILE A 142 -6.00 -4.46 10.10
N ASN A 143 -6.98 -3.72 10.63
CA ASN A 143 -8.35 -3.74 10.13
C ASN A 143 -8.43 -3.24 8.68
N GLU A 144 -7.72 -2.18 8.35
CA GLU A 144 -7.63 -1.65 6.99
C GLU A 144 -7.12 -2.72 6.01
N ARG A 145 -6.11 -3.50 6.40
CA ARG A 145 -5.58 -4.58 5.57
C ARG A 145 -6.63 -5.68 5.30
N VAL A 146 -7.39 -6.06 6.33
CA VAL A 146 -8.49 -7.03 6.20
C VAL A 146 -9.58 -6.49 5.26
N VAL A 147 -9.98 -5.24 5.45
CA VAL A 147 -11.01 -4.58 4.63
C VAL A 147 -10.58 -4.49 3.17
N ARG A 148 -9.34 -4.07 2.92
CA ARG A 148 -8.80 -3.97 1.55
C ARG A 148 -8.82 -5.32 0.83
N GLU A 149 -8.48 -6.41 1.51
CA GLU A 149 -8.57 -7.74 0.95
C GLU A 149 -10.03 -8.19 0.72
N ALA A 150 -10.94 -7.86 1.67
CA ALA A 150 -12.37 -8.11 1.49
C ALA A 150 -12.93 -7.40 0.26
N GLN A 151 -12.64 -6.12 0.10
CA GLN A 151 -13.03 -5.32 -1.05
C GLN A 151 -12.50 -5.90 -2.36
N ARG A 152 -11.23 -6.34 -2.36
CA ARG A 152 -10.65 -6.99 -3.54
C ARG A 152 -11.39 -8.28 -3.91
N GLN A 153 -11.70 -9.13 -2.94
CA GLN A 153 -12.43 -10.37 -3.21
C GLN A 153 -13.88 -10.10 -3.66
N LEU A 154 -14.58 -9.15 -3.03
CA LEU A 154 -15.94 -8.76 -3.43
C LEU A 154 -15.99 -8.21 -4.86
N ALA A 155 -15.00 -7.41 -5.26
CA ALA A 155 -14.97 -6.76 -6.58
C ALA A 155 -14.48 -7.68 -7.71
N TYR A 156 -13.56 -8.62 -7.43
CA TYR A 156 -12.83 -9.36 -8.47
C TYR A 156 -13.02 -10.88 -8.44
N THR A 157 -13.88 -11.40 -7.56
CA THR A 157 -14.19 -12.85 -7.52
C THR A 157 -15.68 -13.10 -7.51
N THR A 158 -16.07 -14.35 -7.79
CA THR A 158 -17.47 -14.82 -7.72
C THR A 158 -17.75 -15.56 -6.40
N LEU A 159 -16.87 -15.42 -5.40
CA LEU A 159 -17.03 -16.04 -4.09
C LEU A 159 -18.25 -15.46 -3.37
N ASP A 160 -18.99 -16.31 -2.68
CA ASP A 160 -20.03 -15.82 -1.80
C ASP A 160 -19.47 -15.21 -0.51
N ILE A 161 -20.30 -14.43 0.19
CA ILE A 161 -19.88 -13.71 1.41
C ILE A 161 -19.39 -14.67 2.49
N GLN A 162 -19.92 -15.90 2.54
CA GLN A 162 -19.50 -16.90 3.51
C GLN A 162 -18.13 -17.45 3.19
N GLN A 163 -17.80 -17.65 1.91
CA GLN A 163 -16.48 -18.07 1.45
C GLN A 163 -15.45 -16.97 1.72
N ILE A 164 -15.79 -15.72 1.36
CA ILE A 164 -14.92 -14.56 1.63
C ILE A 164 -14.64 -14.42 3.13
N ALA A 165 -15.67 -14.55 3.97
CA ALA A 165 -15.48 -14.51 5.43
C ALA A 165 -14.49 -15.58 5.91
N ARG A 166 -14.63 -16.82 5.45
CA ARG A 166 -13.72 -17.93 5.80
C ARG A 166 -12.30 -17.69 5.30
N ASP A 167 -12.14 -17.23 4.07
CA ASP A 167 -10.83 -16.93 3.48
C ASP A 167 -10.10 -15.79 4.21
N LEU A 168 -10.86 -14.91 4.84
CA LEU A 168 -10.34 -13.82 5.66
C LEU A 168 -10.15 -14.21 7.13
N GLY A 169 -10.43 -15.49 7.50
CA GLY A 169 -10.24 -16.02 8.85
C GLY A 169 -11.37 -15.70 9.82
N PHE A 170 -12.57 -15.35 9.33
CA PHE A 170 -13.74 -15.20 10.19
C PHE A 170 -14.51 -16.51 10.30
N ASP A 171 -14.81 -16.93 11.51
CA ASP A 171 -15.60 -18.14 11.77
C ASP A 171 -17.08 -17.98 11.36
N ASP A 172 -17.59 -16.74 11.38
CA ASP A 172 -19.00 -16.43 11.11
C ASP A 172 -19.14 -15.26 10.11
N ALA A 173 -19.89 -15.50 9.02
CA ALA A 173 -20.16 -14.51 8.00
C ALA A 173 -20.99 -13.32 8.50
N ALA A 174 -21.84 -13.51 9.53
CA ALA A 174 -22.58 -12.40 10.13
C ALA A 174 -21.62 -11.48 10.95
N TYR A 175 -20.63 -12.07 11.62
CA TYR A 175 -19.60 -11.29 12.30
C TYR A 175 -18.74 -10.53 11.28
N PHE A 176 -18.30 -11.18 10.20
CA PHE A 176 -17.60 -10.52 9.09
C PHE A 176 -18.42 -9.34 8.54
N SER A 177 -19.72 -9.54 8.27
CA SER A 177 -20.58 -8.48 7.72
C SER A 177 -20.71 -7.28 8.65
N ARG A 178 -20.82 -7.52 9.97
CA ARG A 178 -20.81 -6.44 10.97
C ARG A 178 -19.46 -5.70 11.02
N PHE A 179 -18.34 -6.45 11.00
CA PHE A 179 -17.00 -5.90 10.93
C PHE A 179 -16.82 -5.02 9.68
N PHE A 180 -17.13 -5.56 8.50
CA PHE A 180 -17.00 -4.86 7.23
C PHE A 180 -17.82 -3.56 7.22
N ARG A 181 -19.09 -3.64 7.62
CA ARG A 181 -19.96 -2.45 7.72
C ARG A 181 -19.43 -1.41 8.70
N LYS A 182 -18.89 -1.84 9.84
CA LYS A 182 -18.29 -0.93 10.81
C LYS A 182 -17.09 -0.18 10.24
N GLN A 183 -16.30 -0.83 9.38
CA GLN A 183 -15.08 -0.24 8.81
C GLN A 183 -15.35 0.61 7.56
N THR A 184 -16.34 0.21 6.72
CA THR A 184 -16.58 0.84 5.40
C THR A 184 -17.85 1.67 5.33
N GLY A 185 -18.78 1.50 6.27
CA GLY A 185 -20.12 2.08 6.24
C GLY A 185 -21.13 1.28 5.40
N LEU A 186 -20.69 0.36 4.55
CA LEU A 186 -21.51 -0.45 3.63
C LEU A 186 -21.54 -1.91 4.08
N LYS A 187 -22.61 -2.64 3.71
CA LYS A 187 -22.61 -4.10 3.85
C LYS A 187 -21.81 -4.74 2.70
N PRO A 188 -21.23 -5.95 2.91
CA PRO A 188 -20.56 -6.67 1.82
C PRO A 188 -21.43 -6.91 0.59
N SER A 189 -22.76 -7.04 0.77
CA SER A 189 -23.73 -7.22 -0.32
C SER A 189 -24.08 -5.93 -1.06
N GLU A 190 -23.67 -4.78 -0.56
CA GLU A 190 -23.91 -3.45 -1.13
C GLU A 190 -22.65 -2.91 -1.82
N PHE A 191 -21.52 -3.61 -1.66
CA PHE A 191 -20.22 -3.25 -2.22
C PHE A 191 -20.04 -3.88 -3.61
#